data_e7542300eda14588381009ba24aa9eaf
#
_entry.id   e7542300eda14588381009ba24aa9eaf
#
_cell.length_a   1.000
_cell.length_b   1.000
_cell.length_c   1.000
_cell.angle_alpha   90.00
_cell.angle_beta   90.00
_cell.angle_gamma   90.00
#
_symmetry.space_group_name_H-M   'P 1'
#
loop_
_entity.id
_entity.type
_entity.pdbx_description
1 polymer ?
#
loop_
_entity_poly.entity_id
_entity_poly.type
_entity_poly.pdbx_seq_one_letter_code
_entity_poly.pdbx_strand_id
1 'polypeptide(L)'
;SFDACVNVRSGELLEIRRSAGAQAPYGGRDFIQAIKITKADVPWQQAVRKRGIKNFDQVQIDMWPGSGPVADGVDATHRIIRTIAFLREDKTDNGYARPLHGIIAHVDLTQRRVAHLEDHGVTNIPPESGRYEAAKQTSLRTDLQPIAITQPKGPSFTVDGYGVEWQKWSLRVSIHPQHGLVLHNLCYNDAGEKRSILYRASLADMVVPYGDSDPMHSWKHVLDASEASIGNLANY
;
A
#
# COMPACT_ATOMS: atom_id res chain seq x y z
N SER A 1 -8.11 16.66 8.94
CA SER A 1 -7.05 16.27 9.92
C SER A 1 -6.87 17.34 10.98
N PHE A 2 -6.34 16.95 12.12
CA PHE A 2 -5.99 17.84 13.21
C PHE A 2 -4.61 17.46 13.73
N ASP A 3 -3.79 18.45 14.09
CA ASP A 3 -2.56 18.28 14.82
C ASP A 3 -2.84 18.59 16.30
N ALA A 4 -2.42 17.72 17.20
CA ALA A 4 -2.58 17.91 18.63
C ALA A 4 -1.22 17.81 19.33
N CYS A 5 -0.93 18.76 20.19
CA CYS A 5 0.22 18.72 21.08
C CYS A 5 -0.26 18.36 22.49
N VAL A 6 0.28 17.27 23.03
CA VAL A 6 -0.12 16.76 24.35
C VAL A 6 1.12 16.65 25.24
N ASN A 7 1.03 17.13 26.46
CA ASN A 7 2.04 16.89 27.47
C ASN A 7 1.98 15.41 27.90
N VAL A 8 2.99 14.64 27.53
CA VAL A 8 3.01 13.18 27.78
C VAL A 8 3.11 12.80 29.26
N ARG A 9 3.51 13.75 30.15
CA ARG A 9 3.58 13.48 31.59
C ARG A 9 2.25 13.74 32.30
N SER A 10 1.58 14.87 31.95
CA SER A 10 0.29 15.23 32.57
C SER A 10 -0.93 14.72 31.81
N GLY A 11 -0.78 14.33 30.56
CA GLY A 11 -1.90 14.01 29.66
C GLY A 11 -2.67 15.26 29.17
N GLU A 12 -2.19 16.45 29.48
CA GLU A 12 -2.84 17.70 29.15
C GLU A 12 -2.74 18.02 27.66
N LEU A 13 -3.84 18.37 27.02
CA LEU A 13 -3.87 18.91 25.67
C LEU A 13 -3.38 20.35 25.68
N LEU A 14 -2.22 20.61 25.11
CA LEU A 14 -1.60 21.94 25.05
C LEU A 14 -2.11 22.76 23.86
N GLU A 15 -2.30 22.10 22.72
CA GLU A 15 -2.73 22.74 21.48
C GLU A 15 -3.46 21.75 20.59
N ILE A 16 -4.47 22.22 19.87
CA ILE A 16 -5.10 21.50 18.76
C ILE A 16 -5.26 22.46 17.59
N ARG A 17 -4.74 22.07 16.43
CA ARG A 17 -4.84 22.81 15.17
C ARG A 17 -5.49 21.98 14.10
N ARG A 18 -6.41 22.59 13.34
CA ARG A 18 -6.93 21.97 12.13
C ARG A 18 -5.90 22.13 10.99
N SER A 19 -5.47 21.03 10.40
CA SER A 19 -4.62 21.01 9.21
C SER A 19 -5.50 21.17 7.97
N ALA A 20 -5.58 22.38 7.43
CA ALA A 20 -6.37 22.65 6.24
C ALA A 20 -5.80 21.88 5.03
N GLY A 21 -6.68 21.25 4.24
CA GLY A 21 -6.30 20.50 3.05
C GLY A 21 -5.61 19.14 3.30
N ALA A 22 -5.20 18.86 4.53
CA ALA A 22 -4.60 17.57 4.86
C ALA A 22 -5.67 16.47 5.05
N GLN A 23 -5.40 15.29 4.53
CA GLN A 23 -6.21 14.10 4.74
C GLN A 23 -5.39 13.04 5.49
N ALA A 24 -6.05 12.23 6.29
CA ALA A 24 -5.42 11.08 6.92
C ALA A 24 -5.02 10.04 5.85
N PRO A 25 -3.97 9.22 6.09
CA PRO A 25 -3.68 8.08 5.25
C PRO A 25 -4.91 7.18 5.05
N TYR A 26 -4.96 6.47 3.92
CA TYR A 26 -6.03 5.52 3.67
C TYR A 26 -5.87 4.30 4.57
N GLY A 27 -6.99 3.75 5.02
CA GLY A 27 -7.01 2.56 5.86
C GLY A 27 -7.87 1.45 5.27
N GLY A 28 -7.84 0.27 5.90
CA GLY A 28 -8.61 -0.88 5.43
C GLY A 28 -10.12 -0.62 5.27
N ARG A 29 -10.70 0.28 6.07
CA ARG A 29 -12.12 0.67 5.93
C ARG A 29 -12.37 1.43 4.64
N ASP A 30 -11.47 2.33 4.24
CA ASP A 30 -11.57 3.08 2.99
C ASP A 30 -11.51 2.12 1.79
N PHE A 31 -10.60 1.16 1.83
CA PHE A 31 -10.43 0.15 0.78
C PHE A 31 -11.68 -0.73 0.64
N ILE A 32 -12.21 -1.26 1.74
CA ILE A 32 -13.44 -2.05 1.72
C ILE A 32 -14.61 -1.23 1.18
N GLN A 33 -14.69 0.05 1.54
CA GLN A 33 -15.75 0.93 1.07
C GLN A 33 -15.60 1.24 -0.42
N ALA A 34 -14.39 1.50 -0.90
CA ALA A 34 -14.11 1.71 -2.32
C ALA A 34 -14.53 0.50 -3.17
N ILE A 35 -14.20 -0.72 -2.74
CA ILE A 35 -14.63 -1.95 -3.41
C ILE A 35 -16.16 -2.03 -3.50
N LYS A 36 -16.86 -1.78 -2.40
CA LYS A 36 -18.34 -1.85 -2.36
C LYS A 36 -18.97 -0.82 -3.28
N ILE A 37 -18.49 0.42 -3.25
CA ILE A 37 -18.99 1.51 -4.09
C ILE A 37 -18.76 1.18 -5.56
N THR A 38 -17.54 0.77 -5.94
CA THR A 38 -17.19 0.41 -7.31
C THR A 38 -18.10 -0.71 -7.84
N LYS A 39 -18.25 -1.81 -7.09
CA LYS A 39 -19.08 -2.95 -7.51
C LYS A 39 -20.57 -2.64 -7.58
N ALA A 40 -21.06 -1.67 -6.82
CA ALA A 40 -22.46 -1.24 -6.84
C ALA A 40 -22.77 -0.24 -7.97
N ASP A 41 -21.77 0.36 -8.58
CA ASP A 41 -21.92 1.37 -9.63
C ASP A 41 -22.42 0.77 -10.94
N VAL A 42 -23.54 1.28 -11.47
CA VAL A 42 -24.17 0.73 -12.67
C VAL A 42 -23.33 0.96 -13.93
N PRO A 43 -22.76 2.16 -14.18
CA PRO A 43 -21.82 2.37 -15.30
C PRO A 43 -20.62 1.42 -15.24
N TRP A 44 -20.01 1.23 -14.09
CA TRP A 44 -18.91 0.29 -13.92
C TRP A 44 -19.31 -1.14 -14.24
N GLN A 45 -20.46 -1.59 -13.75
CA GLN A 45 -21.00 -2.92 -14.06
C GLN A 45 -21.22 -3.10 -15.56
N GLN A 46 -21.70 -2.07 -16.27
CA GLN A 46 -21.88 -2.11 -17.71
C GLN A 46 -20.53 -2.24 -18.44
N ALA A 47 -19.52 -1.50 -18.01
CA ALA A 47 -18.16 -1.58 -18.57
C ALA A 47 -17.54 -2.97 -18.37
N VAL A 48 -17.76 -3.60 -17.21
CA VAL A 48 -17.31 -4.97 -16.92
C VAL A 48 -18.07 -6.00 -17.79
N ARG A 49 -19.39 -5.84 -17.96
CA ARG A 49 -20.19 -6.72 -18.84
C ARG A 49 -19.77 -6.65 -20.29
N LYS A 50 -19.38 -5.48 -20.81
CA LYS A 50 -18.82 -5.34 -22.17
C LYS A 50 -17.58 -6.22 -22.38
N ARG A 51 -16.85 -6.55 -21.30
CA ARG A 51 -15.67 -7.43 -21.28
C ARG A 51 -16.04 -8.91 -21.09
N GLY A 52 -17.33 -9.26 -21.19
CA GLY A 52 -17.84 -10.63 -21.11
C GLY A 52 -18.06 -11.15 -19.69
N ILE A 53 -17.83 -10.35 -18.64
CA ILE A 53 -17.93 -10.77 -17.25
C ILE A 53 -19.34 -10.51 -16.73
N LYS A 54 -20.01 -11.56 -16.25
CA LYS A 54 -21.37 -11.49 -15.70
C LYS A 54 -21.40 -11.58 -14.18
N ASN A 55 -20.43 -12.30 -13.59
CA ASN A 55 -20.32 -12.47 -12.14
C ASN A 55 -19.27 -11.53 -11.56
N PHE A 56 -19.70 -10.48 -10.86
CA PHE A 56 -18.81 -9.49 -10.28
C PHE A 56 -18.07 -9.99 -9.04
N ASP A 57 -18.45 -11.14 -8.46
CA ASP A 57 -17.69 -11.75 -7.36
C ASP A 57 -16.34 -12.30 -7.84
N GLN A 58 -16.25 -12.62 -9.14
CA GLN A 58 -14.99 -12.99 -9.78
C GLN A 58 -14.07 -11.78 -10.07
N VAL A 59 -14.53 -10.56 -9.83
CA VAL A 59 -13.72 -9.36 -10.06
C VAL A 59 -13.04 -8.95 -8.76
N GLN A 60 -11.71 -9.02 -8.76
CA GLN A 60 -10.87 -8.39 -7.76
C GLN A 60 -10.76 -6.90 -8.07
N ILE A 61 -10.96 -6.07 -7.06
CA ILE A 61 -10.73 -4.62 -7.14
C ILE A 61 -9.44 -4.33 -6.40
N ASP A 62 -8.56 -3.61 -7.07
CA ASP A 62 -7.35 -3.06 -6.49
C ASP A 62 -7.50 -1.54 -6.32
N MET A 63 -7.13 -1.05 -5.15
CA MET A 63 -7.32 0.33 -4.75
C MET A 63 -6.01 1.07 -4.79
N TRP A 64 -6.03 2.20 -5.49
CA TRP A 64 -4.88 3.09 -5.61
C TRP A 64 -5.23 4.43 -4.97
N PRO A 65 -4.65 4.74 -3.82
CA PRO A 65 -4.81 6.04 -3.18
C PRO A 65 -4.48 7.16 -4.16
N GLY A 66 -5.22 8.25 -4.04
CA GLY A 66 -5.16 9.29 -5.05
C GLY A 66 -3.88 10.12 -4.98
N SER A 67 -2.89 9.75 -5.77
CA SER A 67 -1.75 10.63 -6.07
C SER A 67 -1.91 11.20 -7.47
N GLY A 68 -1.58 12.47 -7.62
CA GLY A 68 -1.70 13.17 -8.89
C GLY A 68 -3.09 13.80 -9.18
N PRO A 69 -3.27 14.37 -10.37
CA PRO A 69 -4.49 15.09 -10.71
C PRO A 69 -5.71 14.16 -10.72
N VAL A 70 -6.81 14.63 -10.20
CA VAL A 70 -8.12 13.97 -10.32
C VAL A 70 -8.71 14.26 -11.71
N ALA A 71 -9.65 13.42 -12.15
CA ALA A 71 -10.34 13.64 -13.41
C ALA A 71 -11.18 14.94 -13.39
N ASP A 72 -11.43 15.48 -14.57
CA ASP A 72 -12.26 16.67 -14.72
C ASP A 72 -13.65 16.48 -14.09
N GLY A 73 -14.09 17.46 -13.33
CA GLY A 73 -15.36 17.42 -12.61
C GLY A 73 -15.33 16.63 -11.29
N VAL A 74 -14.20 16.07 -10.90
CA VAL A 74 -14.00 15.44 -9.57
C VAL A 74 -13.47 16.48 -8.60
N ASP A 75 -14.10 16.62 -7.44
CA ASP A 75 -13.66 17.56 -6.40
C ASP A 75 -12.41 17.02 -5.69
N ALA A 76 -11.27 17.65 -5.96
CA ALA A 76 -9.98 17.29 -5.39
C ALA A 76 -9.88 17.50 -3.85
N THR A 77 -10.83 18.22 -3.25
CA THR A 77 -10.92 18.38 -1.80
C THR A 77 -11.58 17.17 -1.10
N HIS A 78 -12.28 16.35 -1.87
CA HIS A 78 -12.88 15.11 -1.40
C HIS A 78 -11.82 14.01 -1.27
N ARG A 79 -12.17 12.96 -0.54
CA ARG A 79 -11.34 11.77 -0.37
C ARG A 79 -11.54 10.85 -1.57
N ILE A 80 -10.65 10.96 -2.55
CA ILE A 80 -10.73 10.22 -3.82
C ILE A 80 -9.74 9.06 -3.83
N ILE A 81 -10.21 7.89 -4.21
CA ILE A 81 -9.39 6.72 -4.46
C ILE A 81 -9.69 6.17 -5.86
N ARG A 82 -8.67 5.80 -6.60
CA ARG A 82 -8.85 5.11 -7.88
C ARG A 82 -8.95 3.62 -7.67
N THR A 83 -9.80 2.97 -8.45
CA THR A 83 -9.89 1.51 -8.45
C THR A 83 -9.71 0.97 -9.85
N ILE A 84 -8.92 -0.10 -9.95
CA ILE A 84 -8.73 -0.91 -11.14
C ILE A 84 -9.18 -2.35 -10.87
N ALA A 85 -9.38 -3.12 -11.91
CA ALA A 85 -10.06 -4.40 -11.78
C ALA A 85 -9.29 -5.54 -12.45
N PHE A 86 -9.43 -6.75 -11.90
CA PHE A 86 -8.79 -7.97 -12.37
C PHE A 86 -9.79 -9.11 -12.30
N LEU A 87 -9.72 -10.06 -13.24
CA LEU A 87 -10.56 -11.25 -13.25
C LEU A 87 -9.89 -12.38 -12.47
N ARG A 88 -10.66 -13.09 -11.64
CA ARG A 88 -10.25 -14.30 -10.93
C ARG A 88 -11.17 -15.46 -11.26
N GLU A 89 -10.67 -16.67 -11.20
CA GLU A 89 -11.51 -17.87 -11.27
C GLU A 89 -12.33 -18.02 -9.98
N ASP A 90 -11.65 -17.85 -8.85
CA ASP A 90 -12.26 -17.89 -7.53
C ASP A 90 -11.50 -16.97 -6.54
N LYS A 91 -11.84 -17.02 -5.26
CA LYS A 91 -11.25 -16.16 -4.22
C LYS A 91 -9.77 -16.42 -3.93
N THR A 92 -9.25 -17.58 -4.31
CA THR A 92 -7.86 -17.99 -4.07
C THR A 92 -6.95 -17.74 -5.28
N ASP A 93 -7.55 -17.39 -6.43
CA ASP A 93 -6.81 -17.07 -7.66
C ASP A 93 -6.12 -15.70 -7.56
N ASN A 94 -4.94 -15.60 -8.17
CA ASN A 94 -4.21 -14.34 -8.31
C ASN A 94 -4.76 -13.54 -9.50
N GLY A 95 -5.61 -12.57 -9.23
CA GLY A 95 -6.23 -11.75 -10.26
C GLY A 95 -5.25 -10.93 -11.10
N TYR A 96 -4.07 -10.62 -10.58
CA TYR A 96 -3.08 -9.78 -11.29
C TYR A 96 -2.60 -10.36 -12.63
N ALA A 97 -2.78 -11.67 -12.85
CA ALA A 97 -2.51 -12.29 -14.15
C ALA A 97 -3.52 -11.89 -15.25
N ARG A 98 -4.73 -11.44 -14.85
CA ARG A 98 -5.84 -11.17 -15.79
C ARG A 98 -6.46 -9.78 -15.55
N PRO A 99 -5.74 -8.68 -15.91
CA PRO A 99 -6.25 -7.33 -15.75
C PRO A 99 -7.45 -7.06 -16.67
N LEU A 100 -8.45 -6.36 -16.14
CA LEU A 100 -9.51 -5.75 -16.93
C LEU A 100 -9.03 -4.38 -17.39
N HIS A 101 -8.21 -4.39 -18.42
CA HIS A 101 -7.58 -3.18 -18.92
C HIS A 101 -8.59 -2.13 -19.37
N GLY A 102 -8.25 -0.86 -19.17
CA GLY A 102 -9.01 0.28 -19.65
C GLY A 102 -10.22 0.68 -18.78
N ILE A 103 -10.39 0.11 -17.56
CA ILE A 103 -11.42 0.57 -16.62
C ILE A 103 -10.73 1.18 -15.40
N ILE A 104 -11.00 2.46 -15.13
CA ILE A 104 -10.54 3.15 -13.92
C ILE A 104 -11.73 3.86 -13.31
N ALA A 105 -12.08 3.56 -12.05
CA ALA A 105 -13.13 4.28 -11.36
C ALA A 105 -12.52 5.23 -10.31
N HIS A 106 -12.90 6.49 -10.36
CA HIS A 106 -12.59 7.50 -9.35
C HIS A 106 -13.68 7.48 -8.29
N VAL A 107 -13.39 6.85 -7.17
CA VAL A 107 -14.34 6.65 -6.08
C VAL A 107 -14.23 7.80 -5.10
N ASP A 108 -15.30 8.53 -4.93
CA ASP A 108 -15.46 9.57 -3.92
C ASP A 108 -15.98 8.94 -2.62
N LEU A 109 -15.07 8.73 -1.67
CA LEU A 109 -15.41 8.18 -0.36
C LEU A 109 -16.16 9.17 0.52
N THR A 110 -16.04 10.48 0.27
CA THR A 110 -16.78 11.52 0.98
C THR A 110 -18.25 11.48 0.62
N GLN A 111 -18.57 11.38 -0.68
CA GLN A 111 -19.96 11.29 -1.17
C GLN A 111 -20.46 9.85 -1.36
N ARG A 112 -19.57 8.86 -1.20
CA ARG A 112 -19.88 7.43 -1.33
C ARG A 112 -20.44 7.04 -2.69
N ARG A 113 -19.82 7.51 -3.76
CA ARG A 113 -20.20 7.22 -5.14
C ARG A 113 -18.97 7.11 -6.05
N VAL A 114 -19.14 6.52 -7.22
CA VAL A 114 -18.17 6.71 -8.31
C VAL A 114 -18.39 8.11 -8.86
N ALA A 115 -17.40 8.98 -8.73
CA ALA A 115 -17.47 10.36 -9.21
C ALA A 115 -17.18 10.46 -10.71
N HIS A 116 -16.28 9.60 -11.20
CA HIS A 116 -15.92 9.52 -12.62
C HIS A 116 -15.51 8.09 -12.97
N LEU A 117 -15.88 7.63 -14.16
CA LEU A 117 -15.49 6.34 -14.70
C LEU A 117 -14.80 6.54 -16.04
N GLU A 118 -13.57 6.08 -16.15
CA GLU A 118 -12.86 5.98 -17.41
C GLU A 118 -13.09 4.58 -18.00
N ASP A 119 -13.50 4.50 -19.28
CA ASP A 119 -13.61 3.26 -20.05
C ASP A 119 -12.90 3.46 -21.39
N HIS A 120 -11.63 3.08 -21.46
CA HIS A 120 -10.75 3.24 -22.63
C HIS A 120 -10.95 2.15 -23.68
N GLY A 121 -12.04 1.42 -23.62
CA GLY A 121 -12.37 0.36 -24.57
C GLY A 121 -12.07 -1.05 -24.04
N VAL A 122 -12.40 -2.04 -24.85
CA VAL A 122 -12.29 -3.46 -24.49
C VAL A 122 -11.02 -4.04 -25.09
N THR A 123 -10.19 -4.64 -24.26
CA THR A 123 -9.04 -5.44 -24.65
C THR A 123 -9.26 -6.89 -24.27
N ASN A 124 -8.53 -7.81 -24.90
CA ASN A 124 -8.57 -9.20 -24.55
C ASN A 124 -8.02 -9.43 -23.15
N ILE A 125 -8.76 -10.18 -22.34
CA ILE A 125 -8.28 -10.61 -21.02
C ILE A 125 -7.39 -11.85 -21.25
N PRO A 126 -6.18 -11.90 -20.65
CA PRO A 126 -5.33 -13.09 -20.74
C PRO A 126 -6.08 -14.36 -20.31
N PRO A 127 -5.97 -15.47 -21.03
CA PRO A 127 -6.72 -16.68 -20.71
C PRO A 127 -6.18 -17.43 -19.50
N GLU A 128 -4.85 -17.36 -19.27
CA GLU A 128 -4.22 -18.10 -18.19
C GLU A 128 -4.51 -17.47 -16.82
N SER A 129 -4.78 -18.32 -15.84
CA SER A 129 -4.96 -17.88 -14.45
C SER A 129 -3.62 -17.66 -13.74
N GLY A 130 -3.66 -16.89 -12.65
CA GLY A 130 -2.49 -16.63 -11.79
C GLY A 130 -2.20 -17.73 -10.77
N ARG A 131 -2.49 -18.95 -11.09
CA ARG A 131 -2.31 -20.10 -10.19
C ARG A 131 -0.87 -20.58 -10.23
N TYR A 132 -0.05 -20.04 -9.31
CA TYR A 132 1.38 -20.39 -9.21
C TYR A 132 1.69 -21.41 -8.10
N GLU A 133 0.70 -21.88 -7.37
CA GLU A 133 0.85 -22.89 -6.31
C GLU A 133 1.37 -24.22 -6.91
N ALA A 134 2.29 -24.88 -6.20
CA ALA A 134 2.90 -26.13 -6.64
C ALA A 134 1.86 -27.20 -7.07
N ALA A 135 0.74 -27.29 -6.33
CA ALA A 135 -0.34 -28.24 -6.63
C ALA A 135 -1.10 -27.94 -7.95
N LYS A 136 -0.91 -26.74 -8.52
CA LYS A 136 -1.56 -26.32 -9.78
C LYS A 136 -0.59 -26.33 -10.97
N GLN A 137 0.70 -26.59 -10.73
CA GLN A 137 1.68 -26.66 -11.79
C GLN A 137 1.71 -28.06 -12.42
N THR A 138 1.87 -28.12 -13.73
CA THR A 138 2.01 -29.38 -14.48
C THR A 138 3.35 -30.05 -14.20
N SER A 139 4.38 -29.27 -13.90
CA SER A 139 5.71 -29.76 -13.53
C SER A 139 6.41 -28.71 -12.65
N LEU A 140 7.21 -29.20 -11.72
CA LEU A 140 8.09 -28.36 -10.89
C LEU A 140 9.54 -28.59 -11.31
N ARG A 141 10.36 -27.57 -11.18
CA ARG A 141 11.80 -27.71 -11.36
C ARG A 141 12.38 -28.59 -10.26
N THR A 142 13.14 -29.59 -10.64
CA THR A 142 13.83 -30.53 -9.73
C THR A 142 15.35 -30.51 -9.89
N ASP A 143 15.85 -29.64 -10.78
CA ASP A 143 17.27 -29.53 -11.14
C ASP A 143 18.06 -28.58 -10.24
N LEU A 144 17.39 -27.87 -9.34
CA LEU A 144 18.04 -26.93 -8.42
C LEU A 144 18.35 -27.59 -7.09
N GLN A 145 19.58 -27.39 -6.62
CA GLN A 145 19.97 -27.77 -5.28
C GLN A 145 19.48 -26.73 -4.25
N PRO A 146 19.12 -27.15 -3.05
CA PRO A 146 18.71 -26.23 -1.99
C PRO A 146 19.84 -25.25 -1.64
N ILE A 147 19.50 -23.98 -1.45
CA ILE A 147 20.43 -22.97 -0.93
C ILE A 147 20.19 -22.86 0.58
N ALA A 148 21.25 -23.01 1.37
CA ALA A 148 21.22 -22.80 2.80
C ALA A 148 22.16 -21.65 3.19
N ILE A 149 21.62 -20.63 3.87
CA ILE A 149 22.38 -19.53 4.47
C ILE A 149 22.28 -19.71 5.98
N THR A 150 23.40 -19.94 6.64
CA THR A 150 23.41 -20.24 8.07
C THR A 150 24.39 -19.35 8.82
N GLN A 151 24.05 -19.08 10.08
CA GLN A 151 24.95 -18.49 11.08
C GLN A 151 25.09 -19.48 12.26
N PRO A 152 25.95 -20.52 12.15
CA PRO A 152 25.98 -21.63 13.12
C PRO A 152 26.30 -21.20 14.55
N LYS A 153 26.95 -20.05 14.74
CA LYS A 153 27.26 -19.48 16.06
C LYS A 153 26.24 -18.40 16.50
N GLY A 154 25.13 -18.26 15.77
CA GLY A 154 24.13 -17.21 15.99
C GLY A 154 24.50 -15.86 15.35
N PRO A 155 23.63 -14.86 15.50
CA PRO A 155 23.85 -13.53 14.94
C PRO A 155 25.00 -12.80 15.63
N SER A 156 25.64 -11.87 14.91
CA SER A 156 26.70 -11.01 15.46
C SER A 156 26.18 -9.74 16.11
N PHE A 157 24.87 -9.64 16.30
CA PHE A 157 24.22 -8.54 17.02
C PHE A 157 23.50 -9.07 18.26
N THR A 158 23.25 -8.19 19.22
CA THR A 158 22.45 -8.48 20.39
C THR A 158 21.18 -7.64 20.38
N VAL A 159 20.10 -8.20 20.96
CA VAL A 159 18.81 -7.53 21.11
C VAL A 159 18.41 -7.58 22.57
N ASP A 160 18.13 -6.42 23.16
CA ASP A 160 17.57 -6.28 24.49
C ASP A 160 16.32 -5.39 24.43
N GLY A 161 15.15 -6.01 24.52
CA GLY A 161 13.87 -5.35 24.28
C GLY A 161 13.84 -4.72 22.88
N TYR A 162 13.81 -3.39 22.83
CA TYR A 162 13.88 -2.61 21.58
C TYR A 162 15.30 -2.13 21.24
N GLY A 163 16.28 -2.42 22.09
CA GLY A 163 17.68 -2.07 21.89
C GLY A 163 18.37 -3.08 20.97
N VAL A 164 19.19 -2.60 20.05
CA VAL A 164 20.02 -3.40 19.17
C VAL A 164 21.46 -2.91 19.27
N GLU A 165 22.40 -3.81 19.50
CA GLU A 165 23.83 -3.53 19.46
C GLU A 165 24.50 -4.43 18.43
N TRP A 166 25.31 -3.82 17.57
CA TRP A 166 26.07 -4.52 16.56
C TRP A 166 27.41 -3.87 16.32
N GLN A 167 28.48 -4.58 16.63
CA GLN A 167 29.86 -4.07 16.56
C GLN A 167 30.01 -2.76 17.40
N LYS A 168 30.22 -1.63 16.73
CA LYS A 168 30.33 -0.30 17.37
C LYS A 168 29.04 0.47 17.37
N TRP A 169 27.96 -0.08 16.81
CA TRP A 169 26.67 0.60 16.70
C TRP A 169 25.73 0.21 17.82
N SER A 170 24.99 1.18 18.33
CA SER A 170 23.86 0.96 19.22
C SER A 170 22.69 1.82 18.78
N LEU A 171 21.48 1.26 18.81
CA LEU A 171 20.25 1.93 18.42
C LEU A 171 19.05 1.31 19.14
N ARG A 172 17.91 1.97 19.05
CA ARG A 172 16.62 1.38 19.39
C ARG A 172 15.73 1.33 18.16
N VAL A 173 14.89 0.32 18.06
CA VAL A 173 13.95 0.13 16.96
C VAL A 173 12.52 0.22 17.48
N SER A 174 11.61 0.72 16.64
CA SER A 174 10.18 0.63 16.88
C SER A 174 9.44 0.52 15.56
N ILE A 175 8.19 0.04 15.59
CA ILE A 175 7.28 0.11 14.45
C ILE A 175 6.25 1.20 14.75
N HIS A 176 6.22 2.22 13.91
CA HIS A 176 5.25 3.29 14.00
C HIS A 176 4.09 3.01 13.02
N PRO A 177 2.82 3.15 13.41
CA PRO A 177 1.70 2.82 12.54
C PRO A 177 1.74 3.45 11.16
N GLN A 178 2.16 4.71 11.07
CA GLN A 178 2.22 5.45 9.82
C GLN A 178 3.56 5.30 9.09
N HIS A 179 4.68 5.34 9.84
CA HIS A 179 6.04 5.40 9.27
C HIS A 179 6.71 4.03 9.11
N GLY A 180 6.10 2.96 9.61
CA GLY A 180 6.75 1.66 9.63
C GLY A 180 7.93 1.62 10.58
N LEU A 181 9.05 1.09 10.14
CA LEU A 181 10.28 0.99 10.93
C LEU A 181 10.83 2.37 11.27
N VAL A 182 11.08 2.59 12.56
CA VAL A 182 11.74 3.80 13.06
C VAL A 182 12.98 3.41 13.84
N LEU A 183 14.11 4.05 13.52
CA LEU A 183 15.35 3.97 14.26
C LEU A 183 15.45 5.16 15.21
N HIS A 184 15.83 4.89 16.45
CA HIS A 184 15.99 5.91 17.47
C HIS A 184 17.39 5.83 18.09
N ASN A 185 17.94 6.98 18.44
CA ASN A 185 19.19 7.13 19.19
C ASN A 185 20.33 6.29 18.59
N LEU A 186 20.48 6.34 17.27
CA LEU A 186 21.60 5.68 16.61
C LEU A 186 22.91 6.32 17.04
N CYS A 187 23.76 5.54 17.67
CA CYS A 187 25.06 5.97 18.13
C CYS A 187 26.17 5.06 17.60
N TYR A 188 27.36 5.62 17.51
CA TYR A 188 28.60 4.93 17.16
C TYR A 188 29.61 5.07 18.30
N ASN A 189 30.24 3.97 18.69
CA ASN A 189 31.33 3.99 19.69
C ASN A 189 32.68 4.24 18.99
N ASP A 190 33.17 5.44 19.11
CA ASP A 190 34.43 5.88 18.54
C ASP A 190 35.52 5.87 19.62
N ALA A 191 36.30 4.77 19.67
CA ALA A 191 37.38 4.57 20.63
C ALA A 191 36.96 4.77 22.10
N GLY A 192 35.74 4.38 22.45
CA GLY A 192 35.18 4.51 23.82
C GLY A 192 34.28 5.73 24.03
N GLU A 193 34.26 6.66 23.08
CA GLU A 193 33.35 7.80 23.08
C GLU A 193 32.07 7.45 22.30
N LYS A 194 30.91 7.52 22.96
CA LYS A 194 29.62 7.28 22.33
C LYS A 194 29.12 8.53 21.60
N ARG A 195 29.26 8.53 20.26
CA ARG A 195 28.82 9.65 19.43
C ARG A 195 27.39 9.42 18.95
N SER A 196 26.53 10.42 19.14
CA SER A 196 25.16 10.41 18.56
C SER A 196 25.23 10.73 17.07
N ILE A 197 24.68 9.83 16.24
CA ILE A 197 24.64 9.98 14.78
C ILE A 197 23.27 10.47 14.35
N LEU A 198 22.21 9.85 14.84
CA LEU A 198 20.81 10.21 14.54
C LEU A 198 19.97 10.09 15.81
N TYR A 199 19.14 11.11 16.06
CA TYR A 199 18.14 11.04 17.12
C TYR A 199 16.96 10.16 16.70
N ARG A 200 16.45 10.37 15.49
CA ARG A 200 15.35 9.61 14.92
C ARG A 200 15.47 9.54 13.40
N ALA A 201 15.25 8.37 12.84
CA ALA A 201 15.14 8.17 11.40
C ALA A 201 13.97 7.24 11.08
N SER A 202 13.22 7.57 10.05
CA SER A 202 12.16 6.75 9.49
C SER A 202 12.05 7.04 8.00
N LEU A 203 11.46 6.13 7.26
CA LEU A 203 11.09 6.40 5.88
C LEU A 203 9.91 7.38 5.91
N ALA A 204 10.15 8.63 5.49
CA ALA A 204 9.10 9.64 5.49
C ALA A 204 8.06 9.36 4.41
N ASP A 205 8.54 9.01 3.22
CA ASP A 205 7.74 8.62 2.08
C ASP A 205 8.59 7.89 1.03
N MET A 206 7.94 7.09 0.19
CA MET A 206 8.57 6.42 -0.94
C MET A 206 7.68 6.63 -2.16
N VAL A 207 8.18 7.41 -3.12
CA VAL A 207 7.45 7.72 -4.36
C VAL A 207 7.96 6.84 -5.49
N VAL A 208 7.06 6.09 -6.12
CA VAL A 208 7.38 5.22 -7.24
C VAL A 208 6.55 5.65 -8.46
N PRO A 209 7.05 6.58 -9.30
CA PRO A 209 6.40 6.92 -10.55
C PRO A 209 6.55 5.77 -11.54
N TYR A 210 5.45 5.31 -12.12
CA TYR A 210 5.51 4.19 -13.06
C TYR A 210 6.03 4.59 -14.44
N GLY A 211 5.87 5.86 -14.84
CA GLY A 211 6.47 6.42 -16.06
C GLY A 211 5.93 5.86 -17.37
N ASP A 212 4.88 5.08 -17.34
CA ASP A 212 4.22 4.52 -18.51
C ASP A 212 3.17 5.50 -19.04
N SER A 213 3.06 5.65 -20.36
CA SER A 213 2.07 6.51 -21.02
C SER A 213 0.68 5.84 -21.15
N ASP A 214 0.54 4.57 -20.83
CA ASP A 214 -0.74 3.88 -20.86
C ASP A 214 -1.75 4.50 -19.87
N PRO A 215 -3.01 4.71 -20.29
CA PRO A 215 -4.05 5.29 -19.41
C PRO A 215 -4.22 4.56 -18.07
N MET A 216 -3.90 3.27 -18.00
CA MET A 216 -3.94 2.50 -16.75
C MET A 216 -2.76 2.79 -15.82
N HIS A 217 -1.67 3.39 -16.31
CA HIS A 217 -0.42 3.54 -15.58
C HIS A 217 0.09 4.98 -15.47
N SER A 218 -0.25 5.85 -16.43
CA SER A 218 0.31 7.22 -16.50
C SER A 218 0.07 8.07 -15.25
N TRP A 219 -0.95 7.78 -14.49
CA TRP A 219 -1.31 8.46 -13.25
C TRP A 219 -0.76 7.77 -11.99
N LYS A 220 -0.16 6.58 -12.13
CA LYS A 220 0.30 5.80 -10.98
C LYS A 220 1.59 6.38 -10.43
N HIS A 221 1.47 6.94 -9.27
CA HIS A 221 2.55 7.32 -8.38
C HIS A 221 2.25 6.67 -7.03
N VAL A 222 3.03 5.69 -6.64
CA VAL A 222 2.83 5.02 -5.36
C VAL A 222 3.57 5.77 -4.28
N LEU A 223 2.87 6.08 -3.21
CA LEU A 223 3.39 6.70 -1.99
C LEU A 223 3.29 5.68 -0.85
N ASP A 224 4.02 4.58 -0.96
CA ASP A 224 3.84 3.36 -0.16
C ASP A 224 3.97 3.59 1.35
N ALA A 225 4.85 4.49 1.79
CA ALA A 225 5.10 4.69 3.21
C ALA A 225 3.96 5.41 3.91
N SER A 226 3.36 6.44 3.28
CA SER A 226 2.37 7.31 3.92
C SER A 226 0.93 7.02 3.50
N GLU A 227 0.69 6.54 2.29
CA GLU A 227 -0.66 6.34 1.76
C GLU A 227 -1.46 5.28 2.50
N ALA A 228 -0.84 4.15 2.83
CA ALA A 228 -1.50 2.98 3.40
C ALA A 228 -1.16 2.75 4.88
N SER A 229 -0.49 3.71 5.56
CA SER A 229 -0.03 3.52 6.94
C SER A 229 0.77 2.22 7.09
N ILE A 230 1.91 2.15 6.41
CA ILE A 230 2.73 0.93 6.22
C ILE A 230 3.02 0.18 7.53
N GLY A 231 3.13 0.89 8.65
CA GLY A 231 3.33 0.27 9.95
C GLY A 231 2.13 -0.52 10.47
N ASN A 232 0.91 -0.19 10.05
CA ASN A 232 -0.29 -0.96 10.38
C ASN A 232 -0.37 -2.25 9.57
N LEU A 233 0.20 -2.26 8.36
CA LEU A 233 0.21 -3.41 7.47
C LEU A 233 1.43 -4.31 7.68
N ALA A 234 2.52 -3.77 8.23
CA ALA A 234 3.78 -4.48 8.44
C ALA A 234 3.84 -5.30 9.75
N ASN A 235 2.79 -5.36 10.51
CA ASN A 235 2.70 -6.09 11.79
C ASN A 235 2.18 -7.54 11.62
N TYR A 236 2.58 -8.22 10.54
CA TYR A 236 2.20 -9.60 10.28
C TYR A 236 3.36 -10.57 10.42
#